data_80969bac8b6ca74a98911cc103f04be9
#
_entry.id   80969bac8b6ca74a98911cc103f04be9
#
_cell.length_a   1.000
_cell.length_b   1.000
_cell.length_c   1.000
_cell.angle_alpha   90.00
_cell.angle_beta   90.00
_cell.angle_gamma   90.00
#
_symmetry.space_group_name_H-M   'P 1'
#
loop_
_entity.id
_entity.type
_entity.pdbx_description
1 polymer ?
#
loop_
_entity_poly.entity_id
_entity_poly.type
_entity_poly.pdbx_seq_one_letter_code
_entity_poly.pdbx_strand_id
1 'polypeptide(L)'
;MKTSKNQAVMPINVVTMIDENDPVFNRKSYSKTDREAAFMRMKDDRMGNGQLKPGYNLQIGVESEYIVGIGLFSNPNDTTTLLPFLERTAEGTGRRHGNIVADAGYASEENYTYLESTEQNAYIKPADHELKKTRKFKKNIYHKDDMPYNAESDSFTCPNDKRLLHAYDRTGKTDDGCMILKSYYVCEDCSGCSRRENCFKGQYENRKTELSKTMRRQKDEAEKRISTDKGILLRMNRSIQVESAFGVLKQDYGFGRFLTRVKTNNETRLFILATAFNIRKLCSRLADGRFGKALFEPKTA
;
A
#
# COMPACT_ATOMS: atom_id res chain seq x y z
N MET A 1 -13.52 3.38 -54.23
CA MET A 1 -13.49 3.33 -52.76
C MET A 1 -14.89 3.58 -52.24
N LYS A 2 -15.56 2.56 -51.73
CA LYS A 2 -16.91 2.69 -51.16
C LYS A 2 -16.73 2.98 -49.64
N THR A 3 -16.97 4.21 -49.25
CA THR A 3 -17.05 4.60 -47.83
C THR A 3 -18.35 4.07 -47.24
N SER A 4 -18.24 3.24 -46.24
CA SER A 4 -19.36 2.73 -45.45
C SER A 4 -20.02 3.91 -44.71
N LYS A 5 -21.30 4.15 -45.02
CA LYS A 5 -22.10 5.28 -44.48
C LYS A 5 -22.67 5.06 -43.10
N ASN A 6 -22.19 4.07 -42.31
CA ASN A 6 -22.77 3.70 -41.03
C ASN A 6 -21.78 3.74 -39.85
N GLN A 7 -20.77 4.59 -39.89
CA GLN A 7 -20.04 4.94 -38.67
C GLN A 7 -20.58 6.27 -38.13
N ALA A 8 -21.53 6.17 -37.22
CA ALA A 8 -21.84 7.27 -36.32
C ALA A 8 -20.60 7.50 -35.47
N VAL A 9 -19.74 8.44 -35.84
CA VAL A 9 -18.71 8.98 -34.99
C VAL A 9 -19.46 9.86 -33.97
N MET A 10 -19.86 9.28 -32.83
CA MET A 10 -20.17 10.11 -31.67
C MET A 10 -18.86 10.74 -31.22
N PRO A 11 -18.77 12.08 -31.18
CA PRO A 11 -17.65 12.71 -30.48
C PRO A 11 -17.86 12.47 -28.98
N ILE A 12 -17.39 11.33 -28.51
CA ILE A 12 -17.29 11.08 -27.07
C ILE A 12 -16.17 12.01 -26.60
N ASN A 13 -16.56 13.10 -25.95
CA ASN A 13 -15.62 13.98 -25.30
C ASN A 13 -15.07 13.19 -24.10
N VAL A 14 -13.90 12.58 -24.25
CA VAL A 14 -13.22 11.75 -23.26
C VAL A 14 -13.03 12.53 -21.95
N VAL A 15 -12.93 13.83 -22.02
CA VAL A 15 -12.83 14.76 -20.87
C VAL A 15 -14.05 14.71 -19.96
N THR A 16 -15.23 14.39 -20.48
CA THR A 16 -16.47 14.33 -19.68
C THR A 16 -16.72 12.97 -19.03
N MET A 17 -15.93 11.96 -19.35
CA MET A 17 -16.09 10.59 -18.81
C MET A 17 -15.03 10.20 -17.76
N ILE A 18 -14.00 11.01 -17.59
CA ILE A 18 -12.91 10.77 -16.66
C ILE A 18 -12.86 11.95 -15.70
N ASP A 19 -12.89 11.69 -14.40
CA ASP A 19 -12.72 12.72 -13.36
C ASP A 19 -11.39 13.46 -13.59
N GLU A 20 -11.40 14.79 -13.53
CA GLU A 20 -10.18 15.61 -13.66
C GLU A 20 -9.10 15.25 -12.66
N ASN A 21 -9.48 14.64 -11.52
CA ASN A 21 -8.59 14.11 -10.52
C ASN A 21 -8.10 12.68 -10.82
N ASP A 22 -8.59 12.04 -11.89
CA ASP A 22 -8.13 10.70 -12.25
C ASP A 22 -6.63 10.77 -12.64
N PRO A 23 -5.79 9.89 -12.06
CA PRO A 23 -4.36 9.82 -12.39
C PRO A 23 -4.05 9.70 -13.89
N VAL A 24 -5.03 9.34 -14.71
CA VAL A 24 -4.91 9.27 -16.18
C VAL A 24 -4.60 10.65 -16.79
N PHE A 25 -5.16 11.74 -16.24
CA PHE A 25 -4.94 13.09 -16.78
C PHE A 25 -3.50 13.59 -16.66
N ASN A 26 -2.80 13.17 -15.64
CA ASN A 26 -1.43 13.63 -15.33
C ASN A 26 -0.33 12.69 -15.84
N ARG A 27 -0.67 11.68 -16.66
CA ARG A 27 0.32 10.72 -17.15
C ARG A 27 1.09 11.26 -18.34
N LYS A 28 2.43 11.14 -18.27
CA LYS A 28 3.32 11.43 -19.40
C LYS A 28 3.28 10.36 -20.49
N SER A 29 2.76 9.17 -20.21
CA SER A 29 2.65 8.07 -21.17
C SER A 29 1.43 7.19 -20.88
N TYR A 30 0.77 6.72 -21.93
CA TYR A 30 -0.39 5.83 -21.85
C TYR A 30 -0.30 4.71 -22.90
N SER A 31 -0.98 3.61 -22.64
CA SER A 31 -1.09 2.53 -23.62
C SER A 31 -2.01 2.92 -24.77
N LYS A 32 -1.57 2.70 -26.02
CA LYS A 32 -2.39 2.93 -27.20
C LYS A 32 -3.62 2.02 -27.26
N THR A 33 -3.57 0.87 -26.62
CA THR A 33 -4.62 -0.16 -26.68
C THR A 33 -5.58 -0.10 -25.52
N ASP A 34 -5.14 0.38 -24.35
CA ASP A 34 -5.96 0.56 -23.15
C ASP A 34 -5.44 1.79 -22.39
N ARG A 35 -6.14 2.91 -22.53
CA ARG A 35 -5.69 4.20 -21.98
C ARG A 35 -5.78 4.27 -20.47
N GLU A 36 -6.64 3.48 -19.85
CA GLU A 36 -6.80 3.42 -18.40
C GLU A 36 -5.69 2.61 -17.72
N ALA A 37 -5.05 1.67 -18.45
CA ALA A 37 -3.95 0.87 -17.93
C ALA A 37 -2.68 1.71 -17.70
N ALA A 38 -2.00 1.47 -16.58
CA ALA A 38 -0.71 2.09 -16.27
C ALA A 38 0.46 1.21 -16.73
N PHE A 39 1.56 1.84 -17.10
CA PHE A 39 2.81 1.11 -17.30
C PHE A 39 3.43 0.75 -15.95
N MET A 40 3.58 -0.55 -15.71
CA MET A 40 4.14 -1.07 -14.47
C MET A 40 5.04 -2.29 -14.72
N ARG A 41 5.95 -2.55 -13.79
CA ARG A 41 6.74 -3.79 -13.81
C ARG A 41 5.86 -4.95 -13.41
N MET A 42 5.88 -5.99 -14.23
CA MET A 42 5.17 -7.23 -13.91
C MET A 42 6.01 -8.10 -12.98
N LYS A 43 5.38 -8.72 -11.98
CA LYS A 43 6.06 -9.69 -11.11
C LYS A 43 6.58 -10.90 -11.91
N ASP A 44 5.82 -11.32 -12.94
CA ASP A 44 6.17 -12.43 -13.82
C ASP A 44 6.89 -11.91 -15.09
N ASP A 45 8.02 -11.24 -14.91
CA ASP A 45 8.88 -10.84 -16.03
C ASP A 45 9.74 -12.03 -16.47
N ARG A 46 9.17 -12.87 -17.34
CA ARG A 46 9.86 -14.06 -17.88
C ARG A 46 11.13 -13.75 -18.67
N MET A 47 11.24 -12.53 -19.17
CA MET A 47 12.42 -12.09 -19.94
C MET A 47 13.48 -11.47 -19.05
N GLY A 48 13.18 -11.15 -17.79
CA GLY A 48 14.13 -10.57 -16.83
C GLY A 48 14.69 -9.20 -17.23
N ASN A 49 14.05 -8.52 -18.20
CA ASN A 49 14.58 -7.27 -18.78
C ASN A 49 14.01 -6.00 -18.11
N GLY A 50 13.15 -6.15 -17.09
CA GLY A 50 12.54 -5.04 -16.37
C GLY A 50 11.59 -4.18 -17.20
N GLN A 51 11.10 -4.68 -18.34
CA GLN A 51 10.22 -3.94 -19.22
C GLN A 51 8.91 -3.57 -18.54
N LEU A 52 8.52 -2.32 -18.67
CA LEU A 52 7.20 -1.85 -18.23
C LEU A 52 6.14 -2.32 -19.23
N LYS A 53 5.05 -2.89 -18.70
CA LYS A 53 3.89 -3.32 -19.50
C LYS A 53 2.63 -2.63 -19.02
N PRO A 54 1.66 -2.35 -19.91
CA PRO A 54 0.36 -1.85 -19.48
C PRO A 54 -0.32 -2.88 -18.59
N GLY A 55 -0.85 -2.44 -17.47
CA GLY A 55 -1.53 -3.29 -16.50
C GLY A 55 -2.33 -2.50 -15.50
N TYR A 56 -3.02 -3.23 -14.65
CA TYR A 56 -3.76 -2.70 -13.51
C TYR A 56 -3.23 -3.30 -12.22
N ASN A 57 -3.25 -2.52 -11.16
CA ASN A 57 -3.01 -3.00 -9.82
C ASN A 57 -4.31 -3.62 -9.29
N LEU A 58 -4.30 -4.94 -9.08
CA LEU A 58 -5.45 -5.70 -8.59
C LEU A 58 -5.38 -5.81 -7.07
N GLN A 59 -6.40 -5.30 -6.40
CA GLN A 59 -6.61 -5.44 -4.97
C GLN A 59 -7.70 -6.47 -4.68
N ILE A 60 -7.45 -7.34 -3.70
CA ILE A 60 -8.41 -8.35 -3.25
C ILE A 60 -8.51 -8.29 -1.73
N GLY A 61 -9.71 -8.08 -1.22
CA GLY A 61 -10.06 -8.21 0.20
C GLY A 61 -10.63 -9.60 0.49
N VAL A 62 -10.08 -10.26 1.51
CA VAL A 62 -10.52 -11.59 1.93
C VAL A 62 -10.90 -11.55 3.40
N GLU A 63 -12.07 -12.09 3.73
CA GLU A 63 -12.53 -12.31 5.10
C GLU A 63 -13.03 -13.75 5.23
N SER A 64 -12.57 -14.46 6.27
CA SER A 64 -12.99 -15.85 6.52
C SER A 64 -12.89 -16.78 5.31
N GLU A 65 -11.83 -16.59 4.50
CA GLU A 65 -11.53 -17.30 3.26
C GLU A 65 -12.43 -16.94 2.05
N TYR A 66 -13.34 -15.97 2.18
CA TYR A 66 -14.17 -15.48 1.08
C TYR A 66 -13.63 -14.16 0.55
N ILE A 67 -13.70 -13.96 -0.76
CA ILE A 67 -13.39 -12.67 -1.37
C ILE A 67 -14.59 -11.73 -1.10
N VAL A 68 -14.35 -10.68 -0.31
CA VAL A 68 -15.37 -9.68 0.06
C VAL A 68 -15.20 -8.37 -0.68
N GLY A 69 -14.04 -8.15 -1.31
CA GLY A 69 -13.77 -6.95 -2.09
C GLY A 69 -12.81 -7.24 -3.25
N ILE A 70 -13.06 -6.59 -4.37
CA ILE A 70 -12.18 -6.57 -5.56
C ILE A 70 -12.14 -5.15 -6.10
N GLY A 71 -10.94 -4.70 -6.46
CA GLY A 71 -10.73 -3.42 -7.12
C GLY A 71 -9.57 -3.46 -8.10
N LEU A 72 -9.73 -2.79 -9.23
CA LEU A 72 -8.66 -2.51 -10.18
C LEU A 72 -8.25 -1.05 -10.08
N PHE A 73 -6.96 -0.80 -10.00
CA PHE A 73 -6.41 0.54 -9.92
C PHE A 73 -5.39 0.75 -11.03
N SER A 74 -5.45 1.92 -11.62
CA SER A 74 -4.48 2.35 -12.61
C SER A 74 -3.18 2.85 -11.96
N ASN A 75 -3.16 3.07 -10.65
CA ASN A 75 -1.96 3.45 -9.93
C ASN A 75 -1.15 2.20 -9.56
N PRO A 76 0.15 2.14 -9.93
CA PRO A 76 1.01 1.01 -9.59
C PRO A 76 1.41 0.98 -8.11
N ASN A 77 1.21 2.08 -7.37
CA ASN A 77 1.58 2.20 -5.97
C ASN A 77 0.44 1.76 -5.05
N ASP A 78 0.70 0.81 -4.17
CA ASP A 78 -0.29 0.26 -3.24
C ASP A 78 -0.75 1.28 -2.19
N THR A 79 0.09 2.26 -1.83
CA THR A 79 -0.27 3.28 -0.83
C THR A 79 -1.53 4.05 -1.20
N THR A 80 -1.71 4.35 -2.49
CA THR A 80 -2.85 5.14 -3.01
C THR A 80 -4.12 4.33 -3.20
N THR A 81 -4.04 3.00 -3.14
CA THR A 81 -5.16 2.12 -3.48
C THR A 81 -5.96 1.65 -2.27
N LEU A 82 -5.39 1.70 -1.06
CA LEU A 82 -6.03 1.15 0.14
C LEU A 82 -7.34 1.87 0.47
N LEU A 83 -7.29 3.19 0.58
CA LEU A 83 -8.43 4.01 0.97
C LEU A 83 -9.62 3.81 0.00
N PRO A 84 -9.49 4.05 -1.32
CA PRO A 84 -10.60 3.85 -2.24
C PRO A 84 -11.05 2.38 -2.32
N PHE A 85 -10.16 1.43 -2.07
CA PHE A 85 -10.53 0.01 -2.00
C PHE A 85 -11.39 -0.30 -0.78
N LEU A 86 -11.05 0.23 0.40
CA LEU A 86 -11.80 0.00 1.64
C LEU A 86 -13.17 0.68 1.59
N GLU A 87 -13.27 1.90 1.06
CA GLU A 87 -14.56 2.58 0.86
C GLU A 87 -15.47 1.76 -0.05
N ARG A 88 -14.98 1.37 -1.22
CA ARG A 88 -15.75 0.54 -2.16
C ARG A 88 -16.17 -0.80 -1.54
N THR A 89 -15.30 -1.41 -0.74
CA THR A 89 -15.62 -2.67 -0.05
C THR A 89 -16.69 -2.45 1.02
N ALA A 90 -16.62 -1.35 1.76
CA ALA A 90 -17.62 -1.01 2.76
C ALA A 90 -18.99 -0.72 2.13
N GLU A 91 -19.03 -0.01 1.00
CA GLU A 91 -20.26 0.21 0.22
C GLU A 91 -20.88 -1.11 -0.26
N GLY A 92 -20.05 -2.00 -0.82
CA GLY A 92 -20.50 -3.29 -1.36
C GLY A 92 -20.97 -4.28 -0.29
N THR A 93 -20.37 -4.26 0.91
CA THR A 93 -20.70 -5.16 2.02
C THR A 93 -21.67 -4.55 3.03
N GLY A 94 -21.94 -3.26 2.93
CA GLY A 94 -22.78 -2.51 3.88
C GLY A 94 -22.15 -2.33 5.27
N ARG A 95 -20.85 -2.62 5.43
CA ARG A 95 -20.15 -2.50 6.72
C ARG A 95 -18.66 -2.20 6.56
N ARG A 96 -18.07 -1.56 7.57
CA ARG A 96 -16.61 -1.43 7.72
C ARG A 96 -16.06 -2.58 8.56
N HIS A 97 -14.90 -3.08 8.18
CA HIS A 97 -14.22 -4.15 8.91
C HIS A 97 -13.35 -3.54 10.04
N GLY A 98 -13.49 -4.01 11.27
CA GLY A 98 -12.80 -3.44 12.43
C GLY A 98 -11.28 -3.65 12.44
N ASN A 99 -10.75 -4.67 11.74
CA ASN A 99 -9.32 -4.95 11.65
C ASN A 99 -8.91 -5.04 10.18
N ILE A 100 -7.95 -4.21 9.78
CA ILE A 100 -7.38 -4.20 8.43
C ILE A 100 -5.97 -4.74 8.49
N VAL A 101 -5.74 -5.84 7.77
CA VAL A 101 -4.45 -6.53 7.70
C VAL A 101 -3.92 -6.42 6.27
N ALA A 102 -2.82 -5.70 6.08
CA ALA A 102 -2.23 -5.49 4.77
C ALA A 102 -0.70 -5.55 4.79
N ASP A 103 -0.10 -5.60 3.61
CA ASP A 103 1.36 -5.62 3.46
C ASP A 103 2.00 -4.27 3.78
N ALA A 104 3.32 -4.29 3.94
CA ALA A 104 4.12 -3.09 4.16
C ALA A 104 4.03 -2.06 3.01
N GLY A 105 3.66 -2.49 1.81
CA GLY A 105 3.41 -1.61 0.66
C GLY A 105 2.27 -0.60 0.88
N TYR A 106 1.38 -0.85 1.84
CA TYR A 106 0.29 0.05 2.19
C TYR A 106 0.62 1.01 3.36
N ALA A 107 1.82 0.91 3.93
CA ALA A 107 2.22 1.72 5.08
C ALA A 107 2.48 3.18 4.67
N SER A 108 1.51 4.06 4.83
CA SER A 108 1.60 5.49 4.64
C SER A 108 0.89 6.25 5.76
N GLU A 109 1.29 7.50 6.00
CA GLU A 109 0.65 8.36 7.01
C GLU A 109 -0.84 8.54 6.69
N GLU A 110 -1.18 8.71 5.43
CA GLU A 110 -2.54 8.87 4.95
C GLU A 110 -3.41 7.65 5.27
N ASN A 111 -2.92 6.44 4.94
CA ASN A 111 -3.64 5.20 5.20
C ASN A 111 -3.85 4.94 6.69
N TYR A 112 -2.83 5.19 7.52
CA TYR A 112 -2.99 5.08 8.96
C TYR A 112 -3.97 6.11 9.52
N THR A 113 -3.90 7.36 9.06
CA THR A 113 -4.82 8.44 9.49
C THR A 113 -6.26 8.11 9.09
N TYR A 114 -6.46 7.60 7.87
CA TYR A 114 -7.78 7.15 7.42
C TYR A 114 -8.33 6.05 8.33
N LEU A 115 -7.53 5.01 8.61
CA LEU A 115 -7.96 3.91 9.47
C LEU A 115 -8.26 4.37 10.90
N GLU A 116 -7.49 5.31 11.45
CA GLU A 116 -7.77 5.93 12.74
C GLU A 116 -9.10 6.71 12.71
N SER A 117 -9.34 7.52 11.68
CA SER A 117 -10.56 8.32 11.53
C SER A 117 -11.83 7.49 11.37
N THR A 118 -11.69 6.27 10.86
CA THR A 118 -12.79 5.32 10.65
C THR A 118 -12.87 4.25 11.75
N GLU A 119 -12.14 4.43 12.86
CA GLU A 119 -12.10 3.50 14.01
C GLU A 119 -11.70 2.06 13.64
N GLN A 120 -10.88 1.92 12.59
CA GLN A 120 -10.37 0.63 12.12
C GLN A 120 -8.93 0.39 12.63
N ASN A 121 -8.67 -0.80 13.13
CA ASN A 121 -7.34 -1.18 13.63
C ASN A 121 -6.42 -1.56 12.46
N ALA A 122 -5.32 -0.84 12.30
CA ALA A 122 -4.30 -1.14 11.32
C ALA A 122 -3.35 -2.24 11.81
N TYR A 123 -3.33 -3.38 11.11
CA TYR A 123 -2.33 -4.44 11.24
C TYR A 123 -1.44 -4.44 9.98
N ILE A 124 -0.84 -3.29 9.70
CA ILE A 124 0.02 -3.07 8.53
C ILE A 124 1.45 -2.96 9.03
N LYS A 125 2.36 -3.77 8.47
CA LYS A 125 3.78 -3.67 8.82
C LYS A 125 4.32 -2.30 8.40
N PRO A 126 5.05 -1.58 9.27
CA PRO A 126 5.84 -0.45 8.81
C PRO A 126 6.80 -0.85 7.68
N ALA A 127 7.02 0.04 6.71
CA ALA A 127 7.83 -0.27 5.53
C ALA A 127 9.29 -0.67 5.88
N ASP A 128 9.79 -0.17 6.99
CA ASP A 128 11.14 -0.43 7.51
C ASP A 128 11.24 -1.61 8.49
N HIS A 129 10.11 -2.27 8.83
CA HIS A 129 10.06 -3.37 9.81
C HIS A 129 11.07 -4.49 9.53
N GLU A 130 11.13 -4.99 8.30
CA GLU A 130 12.07 -6.06 7.94
C GLU A 130 13.50 -5.53 7.75
N LEU A 131 13.66 -4.29 7.28
CA LEU A 131 14.96 -3.66 7.13
C LEU A 131 15.66 -3.48 8.48
N LYS A 132 14.95 -3.09 9.52
CA LYS A 132 15.46 -2.93 10.90
C LYS A 132 16.07 -4.21 11.46
N LYS A 133 15.65 -5.38 10.99
CA LYS A 133 16.18 -6.68 11.43
C LYS A 133 17.53 -7.03 10.77
N THR A 134 17.85 -6.39 9.64
CA THR A 134 19.06 -6.72 8.87
C THR A 134 20.35 -6.26 9.56
N ARG A 135 21.43 -7.04 9.42
CA ARG A 135 22.76 -6.66 9.94
C ARG A 135 23.26 -5.32 9.36
N LYS A 136 22.93 -5.04 8.09
CA LYS A 136 23.33 -3.80 7.42
C LYS A 136 22.68 -2.59 8.06
N PHE A 137 21.39 -2.67 8.37
CA PHE A 137 20.66 -1.60 9.04
C PHE A 137 21.20 -1.37 10.45
N LYS A 138 21.33 -2.44 11.25
CA LYS A 138 21.86 -2.37 12.63
C LYS A 138 23.31 -1.83 12.73
N LYS A 139 24.10 -1.95 11.67
CA LYS A 139 25.44 -1.35 11.61
C LYS A 139 25.42 0.14 11.24
N ASN A 140 24.32 0.62 10.69
CA ASN A 140 24.21 2.01 10.24
C ASN A 140 23.66 2.91 11.36
N ILE A 141 24.51 3.23 12.32
CA ILE A 141 24.18 4.13 13.44
C ILE A 141 23.77 5.55 13.01
N TYR A 142 23.91 5.88 11.74
CA TYR A 142 23.55 7.18 11.18
C TYR A 142 22.13 7.27 10.65
N HIS A 143 21.36 6.18 10.71
CA HIS A 143 19.98 6.21 10.26
C HIS A 143 19.11 7.05 11.22
N LYS A 144 18.23 7.91 10.70
CA LYS A 144 17.42 8.81 11.51
C LYS A 144 16.53 8.08 12.53
N ASP A 145 16.05 6.88 12.18
CA ASP A 145 15.17 6.09 13.04
C ASP A 145 15.93 5.42 14.20
N ASP A 146 17.27 5.32 14.11
CA ASP A 146 18.14 4.79 15.18
C ASP A 146 18.63 5.88 16.14
N MET A 147 18.40 7.16 15.79
CA MET A 147 18.77 8.25 16.68
C MET A 147 17.79 8.36 17.84
N PRO A 148 18.27 8.38 19.09
CA PRO A 148 17.43 8.62 20.24
C PRO A 148 16.68 9.95 20.09
N TYR A 149 15.37 9.90 20.24
CA TYR A 149 14.52 11.09 20.24
C TYR A 149 14.06 11.39 21.66
N ASN A 150 14.30 12.60 22.10
CA ASN A 150 13.80 13.13 23.37
C ASN A 150 12.55 13.96 23.09
N ALA A 151 11.40 13.48 23.60
CA ALA A 151 10.12 14.15 23.40
C ALA A 151 9.97 15.44 24.22
N GLU A 152 10.62 15.55 25.39
CA GLU A 152 10.56 16.72 26.26
C GLU A 152 11.29 17.91 25.65
N SER A 153 12.49 17.66 25.10
CA SER A 153 13.30 18.71 24.47
C SER A 153 13.08 18.81 22.96
N ASP A 154 12.19 18.00 22.40
CA ASP A 154 11.92 17.90 20.96
C ASP A 154 13.22 17.85 20.12
N SER A 155 14.10 16.92 20.46
CA SER A 155 15.44 16.83 19.87
C SER A 155 15.88 15.38 19.64
N PHE A 156 16.79 15.19 18.68
CA PHE A 156 17.50 13.93 18.49
C PHE A 156 18.92 14.02 19.01
N THR A 157 19.49 12.89 19.41
CA THR A 157 20.92 12.76 19.73
C THR A 157 21.64 12.08 18.58
N CYS A 158 22.64 12.71 17.99
CA CYS A 158 23.44 12.13 16.93
C CYS A 158 24.46 11.11 17.46
N PRO A 159 25.05 10.23 16.60
CA PRO A 159 26.07 9.26 17.02
C PRO A 159 27.38 9.87 17.57
N ASN A 160 27.52 11.18 17.59
CA ASN A 160 28.63 11.93 18.17
C ASN A 160 28.15 12.82 19.35
N ASP A 161 27.07 12.40 20.01
CA ASP A 161 26.50 12.99 21.24
C ASP A 161 26.08 14.46 21.13
N LYS A 162 25.99 15.02 19.89
CA LYS A 162 25.45 16.35 19.63
C LYS A 162 23.95 16.26 19.38
N ARG A 163 23.23 17.33 19.75
CA ARG A 163 21.78 17.38 19.57
C ARG A 163 21.40 17.91 18.19
N LEU A 164 20.34 17.34 17.62
CA LEU A 164 19.62 17.93 16.51
C LEU A 164 18.39 18.59 17.09
N LEU A 165 18.35 19.91 17.04
CA LEU A 165 17.26 20.71 17.58
C LEU A 165 16.18 20.92 16.52
N HIS A 166 14.93 21.04 16.94
CA HIS A 166 13.83 21.44 16.08
C HIS A 166 14.11 22.83 15.51
N ALA A 167 14.04 22.95 14.19
CA ALA A 167 14.33 24.20 13.49
C ALA A 167 13.05 24.87 12.97
N TYR A 168 12.21 24.10 12.27
CA TYR A 168 10.94 24.59 11.74
C TYR A 168 10.06 23.41 11.30
N ASP A 169 8.78 23.71 11.14
CA ASP A 169 7.81 22.80 10.55
C ASP A 169 7.48 23.25 9.13
N ARG A 170 7.22 22.29 8.27
CA ARG A 170 6.78 22.52 6.90
C ARG A 170 5.65 21.57 6.54
N THR A 171 4.56 22.11 6.04
CA THR A 171 3.50 21.32 5.43
C THR A 171 3.96 20.92 4.01
N GLY A 172 3.87 19.66 3.71
CA GLY A 172 4.15 19.10 2.39
C GLY A 172 2.95 18.32 1.88
N LYS A 173 2.84 18.20 0.57
CA LYS A 173 1.86 17.36 -0.10
C LYS A 173 2.53 16.05 -0.49
N THR A 174 1.90 14.91 -0.19
CA THR A 174 2.35 13.60 -0.69
C THR A 174 2.06 13.48 -2.18
N ASP A 175 2.63 12.47 -2.84
CA ASP A 175 2.33 12.17 -4.23
C ASP A 175 0.84 11.87 -4.45
N ASP A 176 0.15 11.44 -3.41
CA ASP A 176 -1.27 11.10 -3.39
C ASP A 176 -2.16 12.30 -3.05
N GLY A 177 -1.55 13.45 -2.75
CA GLY A 177 -2.26 14.70 -2.50
C GLY A 177 -2.58 14.98 -1.04
N CYS A 178 -2.26 14.07 -0.11
CA CYS A 178 -2.46 14.28 1.32
C CYS A 178 -1.49 15.33 1.88
N MET A 179 -2.00 16.18 2.77
CA MET A 179 -1.18 17.20 3.46
C MET A 179 -0.58 16.59 4.71
N ILE A 180 0.75 16.57 4.79
CA ILE A 180 1.50 16.08 5.94
C ILE A 180 2.35 17.17 6.55
N LEU A 181 2.47 17.16 7.87
CA LEU A 181 3.33 18.07 8.61
C LEU A 181 4.67 17.39 8.88
N LYS A 182 5.74 17.99 8.39
CA LYS A 182 7.11 17.53 8.60
C LYS A 182 7.85 18.52 9.49
N SER A 183 8.41 18.01 10.58
CA SER A 183 9.30 18.76 11.46
C SER A 183 10.75 18.54 11.01
N TYR A 184 11.50 19.62 10.91
CA TYR A 184 12.90 19.62 10.51
C TYR A 184 13.79 19.89 11.70
N TYR A 185 14.82 19.04 11.83
CA TYR A 185 15.81 19.11 12.90
C TYR A 185 17.19 19.34 12.31
N VAL A 186 17.95 20.23 12.93
CA VAL A 186 19.30 20.59 12.50
C VAL A 186 20.27 20.33 13.64
N CYS A 187 21.39 19.70 13.34
CA CYS A 187 22.46 19.47 14.31
C CYS A 187 23.08 20.80 14.75
N GLU A 188 23.36 20.94 16.05
CA GLU A 188 23.95 22.16 16.64
C GLU A 188 25.24 22.55 15.94
N ASP A 189 26.13 21.56 15.69
CA ASP A 189 27.40 21.83 15.04
C ASP A 189 27.99 20.52 14.47
N CYS A 190 28.34 20.51 13.19
CA CYS A 190 29.02 19.42 12.52
C CYS A 190 30.43 19.78 12.04
N SER A 191 30.94 20.97 12.41
CA SER A 191 32.31 21.38 12.09
C SER A 191 33.30 20.49 12.82
N GLY A 192 34.39 20.06 12.14
CA GLY A 192 35.41 19.19 12.71
C GLY A 192 34.91 17.80 13.17
N CYS A 193 33.67 17.38 12.82
CA CYS A 193 33.16 16.08 13.21
C CYS A 193 33.84 14.95 12.42
N SER A 194 34.57 14.07 13.11
CA SER A 194 35.25 12.92 12.52
C SER A 194 34.34 11.92 11.81
N ARG A 195 33.05 11.95 12.12
CA ARG A 195 32.03 11.04 11.55
C ARG A 195 31.22 11.68 10.42
N ARG A 196 31.52 12.93 10.04
CA ARG A 196 30.74 13.71 9.07
C ARG A 196 30.54 12.97 7.74
N GLU A 197 31.62 12.44 7.15
CA GLU A 197 31.58 11.78 5.84
C GLU A 197 30.66 10.55 5.79
N ASN A 198 30.58 9.81 6.89
CA ASN A 198 29.72 8.63 7.03
C ASN A 198 28.29 8.98 7.46
N CYS A 199 28.10 10.17 8.06
CA CYS A 199 26.85 10.59 8.66
C CYS A 199 25.86 11.15 7.63
N PHE A 200 26.31 12.01 6.73
CA PHE A 200 25.49 12.56 5.65
C PHE A 200 26.37 13.09 4.49
N LYS A 201 25.83 12.99 3.28
CA LYS A 201 26.50 13.39 2.05
C LYS A 201 26.00 14.72 1.48
N GLY A 202 25.18 15.46 2.22
CA GLY A 202 24.61 16.73 1.76
C GLY A 202 25.61 17.87 1.77
N GLN A 203 25.34 18.92 0.97
CA GLN A 203 26.15 20.15 0.90
C GLN A 203 25.91 21.10 2.07
N TYR A 204 25.04 20.72 3.01
CA TYR A 204 24.74 21.54 4.18
C TYR A 204 25.89 21.53 5.18
N GLU A 205 26.09 22.65 5.87
CA GLU A 205 27.10 22.77 6.92
C GLU A 205 26.82 21.79 8.06
N ASN A 206 25.58 21.74 8.53
CA ASN A 206 25.13 20.85 9.59
C ASN A 206 24.13 19.81 9.08
N ARG A 207 24.13 18.63 9.71
CA ARG A 207 23.17 17.58 9.40
C ARG A 207 21.75 18.05 9.62
N LYS A 208 20.91 17.84 8.61
CA LYS A 208 19.48 18.09 8.65
C LYS A 208 18.71 16.78 8.52
N THR A 209 17.66 16.62 9.32
CA THR A 209 16.77 15.45 9.24
C THR A 209 15.32 15.90 9.30
N GLU A 210 14.43 15.17 8.67
CA GLU A 210 12.99 15.43 8.70
C GLU A 210 12.26 14.28 9.38
N LEU A 211 11.20 14.62 10.10
CA LEU A 211 10.33 13.68 10.78
C LEU A 211 8.87 14.13 10.65
N SER A 212 7.96 13.20 10.29
CA SER A 212 6.55 13.35 10.64
C SER A 212 6.30 12.73 12.01
N LYS A 213 5.92 13.52 13.00
CA LYS A 213 5.59 13.06 14.36
C LYS A 213 4.37 12.13 14.32
N THR A 214 3.39 12.46 13.48
CA THR A 214 2.19 11.64 13.27
C THR A 214 2.56 10.26 12.73
N MET A 215 3.33 10.21 11.64
CA MET A 215 3.76 8.94 11.05
C MET A 215 4.61 8.11 12.01
N ARG A 216 5.46 8.76 12.83
CA ARG A 216 6.25 8.04 13.84
C ARG A 216 5.37 7.37 14.88
N ARG A 217 4.41 8.13 15.47
CA ARG A 217 3.43 7.58 16.42
C ARG A 217 2.66 6.41 15.82
N GLN A 218 2.16 6.58 14.60
CA GLN A 218 1.39 5.57 13.88
C GLN A 218 2.22 4.29 13.60
N LYS A 219 3.48 4.44 13.21
CA LYS A 219 4.41 3.32 13.05
C LYS A 219 4.64 2.57 14.36
N ASP A 220 4.89 3.29 15.46
CA ASP A 220 5.15 2.68 16.76
C ASP A 220 3.90 1.93 17.27
N GLU A 221 2.72 2.46 17.05
CA GLU A 221 1.46 1.78 17.38
C GLU A 221 1.21 0.56 16.51
N ALA A 222 1.45 0.67 15.19
CA ALA A 222 1.34 -0.45 14.28
C ALA A 222 2.33 -1.57 14.66
N GLU A 223 3.58 -1.23 14.98
CA GLU A 223 4.60 -2.16 15.45
C GLU A 223 4.14 -2.91 16.71
N LYS A 224 3.60 -2.20 17.69
CA LYS A 224 3.02 -2.82 18.90
C LYS A 224 1.88 -3.78 18.55
N ARG A 225 0.92 -3.34 17.71
CA ARG A 225 -0.24 -4.18 17.33
C ARG A 225 0.17 -5.45 16.61
N ILE A 226 1.08 -5.36 15.62
CA ILE A 226 1.52 -6.52 14.84
C ILE A 226 2.37 -7.50 15.65
N SER A 227 2.92 -7.07 16.79
CA SER A 227 3.75 -7.90 17.69
C SER A 227 2.93 -8.64 18.73
N THR A 228 1.64 -8.34 18.89
CA THR A 228 0.74 -9.09 19.77
C THR A 228 0.42 -10.47 19.18
N ASP A 229 0.04 -11.44 20.03
CA ASP A 229 -0.40 -12.78 19.58
C ASP A 229 -1.54 -12.67 18.56
N LYS A 230 -2.50 -11.77 18.80
CA LYS A 230 -3.57 -11.46 17.85
C LYS A 230 -3.00 -10.92 16.53
N GLY A 231 -2.05 -10.01 16.58
CA GLY A 231 -1.44 -9.43 15.39
C GLY A 231 -0.65 -10.45 14.56
N ILE A 232 0.07 -11.34 15.23
CA ILE A 232 0.79 -12.46 14.59
C ILE A 232 -0.19 -13.39 13.90
N LEU A 233 -1.27 -13.79 14.59
CA LEU A 233 -2.30 -14.68 14.06
C LEU A 233 -3.00 -14.04 12.83
N LEU A 234 -3.41 -12.78 12.94
CA LEU A 234 -4.09 -12.07 11.84
C LEU A 234 -3.21 -11.98 10.59
N ARG A 235 -1.91 -11.69 10.75
CA ARG A 235 -0.96 -11.61 9.63
C ARG A 235 -0.71 -12.98 8.99
N MET A 236 -0.62 -14.04 9.79
CA MET A 236 -0.51 -15.43 9.31
C MET A 236 -1.76 -15.80 8.50
N ASN A 237 -2.94 -15.55 9.05
CA ASN A 237 -4.21 -15.82 8.37
C ASN A 237 -4.33 -15.03 7.06
N ARG A 238 -3.94 -13.76 7.05
CA ARG A 238 -3.94 -12.95 5.83
C ARG A 238 -3.06 -13.56 4.75
N SER A 239 -1.82 -13.94 5.09
CA SER A 239 -0.91 -14.55 4.11
C SER A 239 -1.54 -15.79 3.49
N ILE A 240 -2.03 -16.72 4.31
CA ILE A 240 -2.64 -17.96 3.83
C ILE A 240 -3.87 -17.68 2.94
N GLN A 241 -4.78 -16.83 3.39
CA GLN A 241 -6.05 -16.60 2.71
C GLN A 241 -5.87 -15.82 1.40
N VAL A 242 -5.07 -14.75 1.40
CA VAL A 242 -4.86 -13.91 0.22
C VAL A 242 -4.04 -14.64 -0.83
N GLU A 243 -2.96 -15.33 -0.44
CA GLU A 243 -2.14 -16.11 -1.37
C GLU A 243 -2.94 -17.27 -1.99
N SER A 244 -3.78 -17.95 -1.19
CA SER A 244 -4.70 -18.97 -1.69
C SER A 244 -5.68 -18.40 -2.71
N ALA A 245 -6.30 -17.25 -2.43
CA ALA A 245 -7.24 -16.61 -3.36
C ALA A 245 -6.54 -16.23 -4.68
N PHE A 246 -5.37 -15.60 -4.62
CA PHE A 246 -4.59 -15.28 -5.82
C PHE A 246 -4.12 -16.53 -6.57
N GLY A 247 -3.71 -17.59 -5.86
CA GLY A 247 -3.31 -18.86 -6.44
C GLY A 247 -4.42 -19.49 -7.24
N VAL A 248 -5.62 -19.62 -6.66
CA VAL A 248 -6.79 -20.18 -7.34
C VAL A 248 -7.17 -19.34 -8.57
N LEU A 249 -7.24 -18.01 -8.43
CA LEU A 249 -7.58 -17.15 -9.56
C LEU A 249 -6.57 -17.27 -10.71
N LYS A 250 -5.27 -17.28 -10.40
CA LYS A 250 -4.21 -17.30 -11.42
C LYS A 250 -3.99 -18.68 -12.02
N GLN A 251 -3.96 -19.73 -11.20
CA GLN A 251 -3.61 -21.08 -11.63
C GLN A 251 -4.83 -21.91 -12.01
N ASP A 252 -5.81 -22.06 -11.11
CA ASP A 252 -6.97 -22.92 -11.35
C ASP A 252 -7.93 -22.30 -12.37
N TYR A 253 -8.14 -20.97 -12.32
CA TYR A 253 -9.04 -20.27 -13.25
C TYR A 253 -8.31 -19.66 -14.45
N GLY A 254 -6.99 -19.87 -14.56
CA GLY A 254 -6.19 -19.42 -15.69
C GLY A 254 -6.12 -17.90 -15.86
N PHE A 255 -6.39 -17.12 -14.81
CA PHE A 255 -6.38 -15.68 -14.86
C PHE A 255 -4.95 -15.13 -14.78
N GLY A 256 -4.13 -15.43 -15.79
CA GLY A 256 -2.75 -14.93 -15.85
C GLY A 256 -2.62 -13.52 -16.42
N ARG A 257 -3.62 -13.06 -17.17
CA ARG A 257 -3.65 -11.71 -17.79
C ARG A 257 -5.07 -11.29 -18.15
N PHE A 258 -5.27 -9.98 -18.29
CA PHE A 258 -6.51 -9.44 -18.80
C PHE A 258 -6.66 -9.76 -20.30
N LEU A 259 -7.80 -10.33 -20.68
CA LEU A 259 -8.15 -10.61 -22.08
C LEU A 259 -9.02 -9.52 -22.70
N THR A 260 -9.62 -8.67 -21.88
CA THR A 260 -10.43 -7.52 -22.25
C THR A 260 -9.67 -6.23 -22.02
N ARG A 261 -10.13 -5.16 -22.66
CA ARG A 261 -9.65 -3.80 -22.47
C ARG A 261 -10.70 -3.04 -21.66
N VAL A 262 -10.32 -1.86 -21.16
CA VAL A 262 -11.14 -1.01 -20.31
C VAL A 262 -11.31 -1.60 -18.89
N LYS A 263 -11.11 -0.75 -17.92
CA LYS A 263 -11.12 -1.12 -16.49
C LYS A 263 -12.42 -1.83 -16.09
N THR A 264 -13.59 -1.26 -16.49
CA THR A 264 -14.90 -1.79 -16.14
C THR A 264 -15.12 -3.22 -16.65
N ASN A 265 -14.72 -3.52 -17.89
CA ASN A 265 -14.85 -4.88 -18.44
C ASN A 265 -13.97 -5.89 -17.67
N ASN A 266 -12.76 -5.47 -17.30
CA ASN A 266 -11.86 -6.29 -16.51
C ASN A 266 -12.37 -6.49 -15.08
N GLU A 267 -12.94 -5.47 -14.46
CA GLU A 267 -13.57 -5.58 -13.14
C GLU A 267 -14.77 -6.53 -13.16
N THR A 268 -15.67 -6.39 -14.13
CA THR A 268 -16.83 -7.31 -14.29
C THR A 268 -16.37 -8.77 -14.35
N ARG A 269 -15.34 -9.04 -15.12
CA ARG A 269 -14.77 -10.37 -15.22
C ARG A 269 -14.21 -10.88 -13.89
N LEU A 270 -13.50 -10.02 -13.15
CA LEU A 270 -12.97 -10.34 -11.83
C LEU A 270 -14.09 -10.61 -10.82
N PHE A 271 -15.19 -9.86 -10.86
CA PHE A 271 -16.35 -10.14 -10.01
C PHE A 271 -16.96 -11.51 -10.28
N ILE A 272 -17.07 -11.91 -11.55
CA ILE A 272 -17.56 -13.26 -11.91
C ILE A 272 -16.61 -14.32 -11.34
N LEU A 273 -15.28 -14.15 -11.50
CA LEU A 273 -14.29 -15.07 -10.97
C LEU A 273 -14.32 -15.15 -9.43
N ALA A 274 -14.49 -14.02 -8.75
CA ALA A 274 -14.62 -13.98 -7.29
C ALA A 274 -15.90 -14.68 -6.82
N THR A 275 -17.00 -14.50 -7.54
CA THR A 275 -18.25 -15.21 -7.25
C THR A 275 -18.08 -16.72 -7.39
N ALA A 276 -17.45 -17.16 -8.48
CA ALA A 276 -17.15 -18.59 -8.69
C ALA A 276 -16.23 -19.15 -7.59
N PHE A 277 -15.20 -18.37 -7.18
CA PHE A 277 -14.32 -18.72 -6.06
C PHE A 277 -15.12 -18.87 -4.76
N ASN A 278 -15.98 -17.92 -4.44
CA ASN A 278 -16.79 -17.94 -3.22
C ASN A 278 -17.78 -19.11 -3.20
N ILE A 279 -18.44 -19.41 -4.32
CA ILE A 279 -19.33 -20.56 -4.43
C ILE A 279 -18.55 -21.86 -4.22
N ARG A 280 -17.43 -22.05 -4.91
CA ARG A 280 -16.55 -23.23 -4.74
C ARG A 280 -16.13 -23.39 -3.28
N LYS A 281 -15.72 -22.29 -2.63
CA LYS A 281 -15.31 -22.30 -1.22
C LYS A 281 -16.47 -22.67 -0.31
N LEU A 282 -17.66 -22.12 -0.54
CA LEU A 282 -18.86 -22.46 0.20
C LEU A 282 -19.19 -23.96 0.10
N CYS A 283 -19.24 -24.50 -1.12
CA CYS A 283 -19.49 -25.92 -1.35
C CYS A 283 -18.47 -26.82 -0.63
N SER A 284 -17.18 -26.50 -0.73
CA SER A 284 -16.12 -27.23 -0.02
C SER A 284 -16.33 -27.19 1.50
N ARG A 285 -16.62 -26.01 2.08
CA ARG A 285 -16.81 -25.88 3.53
C ARG A 285 -18.05 -26.59 4.04
N LEU A 286 -19.12 -26.63 3.24
CA LEU A 286 -20.32 -27.41 3.55
C LEU A 286 -20.01 -28.91 3.53
N ALA A 287 -19.31 -29.39 2.49
CA ALA A 287 -18.94 -30.81 2.36
C ALA A 287 -18.02 -31.26 3.52
N ASP A 288 -17.08 -30.42 3.95
CA ASP A 288 -16.13 -30.71 5.02
C ASP A 288 -16.70 -30.47 6.43
N GLY A 289 -17.94 -30.01 6.58
CA GLY A 289 -18.55 -29.66 7.87
C GLY A 289 -17.86 -28.48 8.60
N ARG A 290 -17.19 -27.60 7.84
CA ARG A 290 -16.45 -26.42 8.33
C ARG A 290 -17.21 -25.12 8.20
N PHE A 291 -18.46 -25.17 7.81
CA PHE A 291 -19.29 -23.97 7.69
C PHE A 291 -19.41 -23.25 9.05
N GLY A 292 -19.21 -21.95 9.06
CA GLY A 292 -19.24 -21.12 10.27
C GLY A 292 -18.00 -21.22 11.17
N LYS A 293 -17.00 -22.05 10.85
CA LYS A 293 -15.77 -22.15 11.63
C LYS A 293 -14.68 -21.24 11.07
N ALA A 294 -13.93 -20.59 11.96
CA ALA A 294 -12.74 -19.82 11.56
C ALA A 294 -11.61 -20.75 11.08
N LEU A 295 -10.69 -20.24 10.23
CA LEU A 295 -9.55 -21.02 9.77
C LEU A 295 -8.59 -21.34 10.91
N PHE A 296 -8.28 -20.34 11.71
CA PHE A 296 -7.50 -20.45 12.94
C PHE A 296 -8.17 -19.58 14.02
N GLU A 297 -8.46 -20.17 15.14
CA GLU A 297 -8.96 -19.46 16.31
C GLU A 297 -7.82 -19.19 17.29
N PRO A 298 -7.83 -18.04 18.00
CA PRO A 298 -6.92 -17.84 19.11
C PRO A 298 -7.15 -18.97 20.11
N LYS A 299 -6.09 -19.59 20.61
CA LYS A 299 -6.22 -20.50 21.74
C LYS A 299 -6.75 -19.66 22.90
N THR A 300 -7.96 -19.98 23.36
CA THR A 300 -8.45 -19.43 24.62
C THR A 300 -7.54 -19.93 25.72
N ALA A 301 -6.93 -18.98 26.43
CA ALA A 301 -6.08 -19.25 27.57
C ALA A 301 -6.91 -19.84 28.74
#